data_59b991ee30bc4120a471304fe1d7808a
#
_entry.id   59b991ee30bc4120a471304fe1d7808a
#
_cell.length_a   1.000
_cell.length_b   1.000
_cell.length_c   1.000
_cell.angle_alpha   90.00
_cell.angle_beta   90.00
_cell.angle_gamma   90.00
#
_symmetry.space_group_name_H-M   'P 1'
#
loop_
_entity.id
_entity.type
_entity.pdbx_description
1 polymer ?
#
loop_
_entity_poly.entity_id
_entity_poly.type
_entity_poly.pdbx_seq_one_letter_code
_entity_poly.pdbx_strand_id
1 'polypeptide(L)'
;MKITILGSGGGEGYPAAFCGCDHCNAARAAGGKSIRTLSQTLINGDLLIDFPCDTRVHALNSGVNLGDVANLLITHTHSDHFAPEELSCRGGCFAHNIKEPTLTIRGSSDVKRFFDTVFSVYNLSGKVAEGILFDEFAAYESCRVGNYTVTALPARHAQGLIPYNYVITDGEKTLLYLLDTGYPTEEVLAFIRENVAHADAVIMDATMGVAPVGAYYGHMGFEENKILKEYLITSGVADASTVFVADHITHNKAETHDKIEEIFDGTGILVAYDGMVLEI
;
A
#
# COMPACT_ATOMS: atom_id res chain seq x y z
N MET A 1 2.52 -8.65 -14.76
CA MET A 1 2.44 -8.62 -13.25
C MET A 1 0.96 -8.55 -12.84
N LYS A 2 0.52 -9.40 -11.90
CA LYS A 2 -0.84 -9.34 -11.35
C LYS A 2 -0.80 -8.59 -10.01
N ILE A 3 -1.59 -7.54 -9.88
CA ILE A 3 -1.69 -6.72 -8.66
C ILE A 3 -3.10 -6.88 -8.11
N THR A 4 -3.24 -7.27 -6.86
CA THR A 4 -4.54 -7.36 -6.17
C THR A 4 -4.56 -6.37 -5.01
N ILE A 5 -5.41 -5.36 -5.08
CA ILE A 5 -5.67 -4.43 -4.00
C ILE A 5 -6.61 -5.13 -3.03
N LEU A 6 -6.09 -5.57 -1.89
CA LEU A 6 -6.85 -6.34 -0.90
C LEU A 6 -7.71 -5.42 -0.03
N GLY A 7 -7.17 -4.26 0.33
CA GLY A 7 -7.84 -3.18 1.03
C GLY A 7 -7.43 -1.83 0.44
N SER A 8 -8.37 -0.89 0.33
CA SER A 8 -8.21 0.38 -0.41
C SER A 8 -8.56 1.63 0.41
N GLY A 9 -8.73 1.47 1.73
CA GLY A 9 -9.04 2.55 2.66
C GLY A 9 -7.82 3.05 3.41
N GLY A 10 -7.86 4.31 3.86
CA GLY A 10 -6.89 4.88 4.76
C GLY A 10 -7.10 4.52 6.23
N GLY A 11 -6.37 5.17 7.14
CA GLY A 11 -6.18 4.79 8.53
C GLY A 11 -7.42 4.52 9.39
N GLU A 12 -8.53 5.17 9.09
CA GLU A 12 -9.81 4.96 9.78
C GLU A 12 -10.72 3.95 9.09
N GLY A 13 -10.33 3.43 7.92
CA GLY A 13 -11.22 2.71 7.01
C GLY A 13 -12.28 3.62 6.37
N TYR A 14 -13.06 3.09 5.43
CA TYR A 14 -14.17 3.84 4.86
C TYR A 14 -15.39 2.95 4.67
N PRO A 15 -16.51 3.23 5.31
CA PRO A 15 -16.78 4.33 6.26
C PRO A 15 -16.01 4.17 7.58
N ALA A 16 -15.51 5.29 8.14
CA ALA A 16 -14.75 5.28 9.38
C ALA A 16 -15.59 4.78 10.56
N ALA A 17 -15.01 3.91 11.38
CA ALA A 17 -15.72 3.13 12.41
C ALA A 17 -16.47 3.99 13.43
N PHE A 18 -15.90 5.13 13.83
CA PHE A 18 -16.49 6.03 14.82
C PHE A 18 -17.16 7.27 14.21
N CYS A 19 -17.31 7.32 12.87
CA CYS A 19 -17.77 8.53 12.18
C CYS A 19 -19.22 8.42 11.73
N GLY A 20 -20.02 9.48 12.00
CA GLY A 20 -21.40 9.65 11.56
C GLY A 20 -21.59 10.77 10.52
N CYS A 21 -20.51 11.21 9.82
CA CYS A 21 -20.63 12.24 8.81
C CYS A 21 -21.42 11.77 7.58
N ASP A 22 -21.88 12.72 6.75
CA ASP A 22 -22.69 12.42 5.57
C ASP A 22 -22.00 11.46 4.60
N HIS A 23 -20.68 11.60 4.39
CA HIS A 23 -19.89 10.71 3.52
C HIS A 23 -19.89 9.27 4.06
N CYS A 24 -19.60 9.07 5.36
CA CYS A 24 -19.62 7.75 5.98
C CYS A 24 -21.03 7.12 5.96
N ASN A 25 -22.07 7.91 6.17
CA ASN A 25 -23.45 7.42 6.11
C ASN A 25 -23.86 7.07 4.68
N ALA A 26 -23.45 7.86 3.69
CA ALA A 26 -23.66 7.56 2.28
C ALA A 26 -22.92 6.26 1.87
N ALA A 27 -21.68 6.09 2.29
CA ALA A 27 -20.91 4.87 2.02
C ALA A 27 -21.55 3.62 2.64
N ARG A 28 -22.05 3.71 3.91
CA ARG A 28 -22.77 2.60 4.56
C ARG A 28 -24.05 2.24 3.81
N ALA A 29 -24.77 3.24 3.30
CA ALA A 29 -25.99 3.03 2.54
C ALA A 29 -25.72 2.44 1.14
N ALA A 30 -24.64 2.87 0.47
CA ALA A 30 -24.24 2.39 -0.84
C ALA A 30 -23.71 0.95 -0.78
N GLY A 31 -22.89 0.62 0.23
CA GLY A 31 -22.25 -0.68 0.33
C GLY A 31 -21.26 -0.95 -0.81
N GLY A 32 -20.96 -2.23 -1.05
CA GLY A 32 -20.12 -2.67 -2.17
C GLY A 32 -18.76 -1.97 -2.20
N LYS A 33 -18.37 -1.41 -3.33
CA LYS A 33 -17.07 -0.73 -3.53
C LYS A 33 -16.87 0.53 -2.66
N SER A 34 -17.95 1.04 -2.05
CA SER A 34 -17.85 2.16 -1.11
C SER A 34 -17.45 1.72 0.31
N ILE A 35 -17.37 0.43 0.57
CA ILE A 35 -16.83 -0.13 1.83
C ILE A 35 -15.37 -0.49 1.58
N ARG A 36 -14.47 0.10 2.36
CA ARG A 36 -13.02 -0.05 2.19
C ARG A 36 -12.37 -0.40 3.52
N THR A 37 -11.65 -1.50 3.52
CA THR A 37 -10.77 -1.92 4.60
C THR A 37 -9.39 -1.27 4.46
N LEU A 38 -8.54 -1.41 5.48
CA LEU A 38 -7.23 -0.79 5.54
C LEU A 38 -6.32 -1.24 4.38
N SER A 39 -5.47 -0.32 3.92
CA SER A 39 -4.68 -0.51 2.71
C SER A 39 -3.75 -1.72 2.77
N GLN A 40 -3.84 -2.58 1.76
CA GLN A 40 -2.96 -3.74 1.56
C GLN A 40 -2.97 -4.18 0.10
N THR A 41 -1.81 -4.53 -0.44
CA THR A 41 -1.67 -5.00 -1.82
C THR A 41 -0.91 -6.30 -1.92
N LEU A 42 -1.35 -7.22 -2.80
CA LEU A 42 -0.68 -8.49 -3.10
C LEU A 42 -0.24 -8.52 -4.56
N ILE A 43 1.03 -8.82 -4.81
CA ILE A 43 1.62 -8.93 -6.14
C ILE A 43 1.90 -10.40 -6.44
N ASN A 44 1.42 -10.91 -7.59
CA ASN A 44 1.60 -12.28 -8.12
C ASN A 44 1.28 -13.41 -7.12
N GLY A 45 0.69 -13.09 -5.94
CA GLY A 45 0.34 -14.06 -4.91
C GLY A 45 1.47 -14.38 -3.93
N ASP A 46 2.66 -13.78 -4.06
CA ASP A 46 3.86 -14.12 -3.26
C ASP A 46 4.57 -12.93 -2.60
N LEU A 47 4.24 -11.70 -3.02
CA LEU A 47 4.75 -10.46 -2.41
C LEU A 47 3.59 -9.63 -1.86
N LEU A 48 3.55 -9.48 -0.54
CA LEU A 48 2.56 -8.65 0.14
C LEU A 48 3.15 -7.28 0.48
N ILE A 49 2.38 -6.22 0.31
CA ILE A 49 2.72 -4.86 0.74
C ILE A 49 1.77 -4.47 1.86
N ASP A 50 2.35 -4.14 3.00
CA ASP A 50 1.73 -3.83 4.27
C ASP A 50 0.97 -5.00 4.92
N PHE A 51 0.74 -4.89 6.24
CA PHE A 51 0.15 -5.93 7.06
C PHE A 51 -0.75 -5.31 8.16
N PRO A 52 -1.88 -4.70 7.79
CA PRO A 52 -2.83 -4.11 8.72
C PRO A 52 -3.60 -5.18 9.51
N CYS A 53 -4.34 -4.77 10.53
CA CYS A 53 -5.20 -5.68 11.31
C CYS A 53 -6.32 -6.32 10.46
N ASP A 54 -6.70 -5.70 9.34
CA ASP A 54 -7.68 -6.23 8.38
C ASP A 54 -7.14 -7.38 7.50
N THR A 55 -5.84 -7.69 7.58
CA THR A 55 -5.19 -8.74 6.76
C THR A 55 -5.93 -10.08 6.83
N ARG A 56 -6.49 -10.43 7.99
CA ARG A 56 -7.30 -11.65 8.15
C ARG A 56 -8.58 -11.63 7.31
N VAL A 57 -9.25 -10.49 7.27
CA VAL A 57 -10.45 -10.28 6.44
C VAL A 57 -10.08 -10.31 4.96
N HIS A 58 -8.97 -9.70 4.59
CA HIS A 58 -8.43 -9.74 3.22
C HIS A 58 -8.17 -11.18 2.76
N ALA A 59 -7.49 -11.98 3.59
CA ALA A 59 -7.22 -13.39 3.28
C ALA A 59 -8.52 -14.20 3.07
N LEU A 60 -9.54 -13.98 3.93
CA LEU A 60 -10.83 -14.65 3.80
C LEU A 60 -11.59 -14.25 2.53
N ASN A 61 -11.62 -12.96 2.20
CA ASN A 61 -12.35 -12.45 1.06
C ASN A 61 -11.70 -12.79 -0.29
N SER A 62 -10.35 -12.79 -0.34
CA SER A 62 -9.57 -13.06 -1.55
C SER A 62 -9.29 -14.55 -1.77
N GLY A 63 -9.48 -15.38 -0.74
CA GLY A 63 -9.08 -16.79 -0.76
C GLY A 63 -7.56 -17.01 -0.70
N VAL A 64 -6.77 -15.99 -0.40
CA VAL A 64 -5.32 -16.09 -0.27
C VAL A 64 -4.96 -16.80 1.02
N ASN A 65 -4.08 -17.81 0.94
CA ASN A 65 -3.44 -18.40 2.11
C ASN A 65 -2.14 -17.65 2.42
N LEU A 66 -2.11 -16.89 3.49
CA LEU A 66 -0.91 -16.15 3.92
C LEU A 66 0.28 -17.05 4.26
N GLY A 67 0.07 -18.34 4.45
CA GLY A 67 1.14 -19.33 4.58
C GLY A 67 1.92 -19.60 3.28
N ASP A 68 1.42 -19.12 2.14
CA ASP A 68 2.08 -19.20 0.83
C ASP A 68 2.89 -17.94 0.50
N VAL A 69 2.83 -16.91 1.34
CA VAL A 69 3.54 -15.64 1.16
C VAL A 69 4.91 -15.70 1.86
N ALA A 70 5.97 -15.51 1.09
CA ALA A 70 7.35 -15.51 1.56
C ALA A 70 7.92 -14.11 1.85
N ASN A 71 7.37 -13.08 1.22
CA ASN A 71 7.90 -11.71 1.24
C ASN A 71 6.84 -10.70 1.64
N LEU A 72 7.21 -9.81 2.56
CA LEU A 72 6.37 -8.72 3.06
C LEU A 72 7.18 -7.43 3.01
N LEU A 73 6.71 -6.45 2.25
CA LEU A 73 7.20 -5.07 2.29
C LEU A 73 6.32 -4.27 3.24
N ILE A 74 6.92 -3.49 4.12
CA ILE A 74 6.20 -2.55 4.98
C ILE A 74 6.60 -1.13 4.59
N THR A 75 5.60 -0.32 4.24
CA THR A 75 5.80 1.08 3.87
C THR A 75 6.23 1.90 5.08
N HIS A 76 5.54 1.76 6.20
CA HIS A 76 5.82 2.43 7.46
C HIS A 76 5.07 1.78 8.64
N THR A 77 5.20 2.33 9.84
CA THR A 77 4.76 1.69 11.10
C THR A 77 3.44 2.23 11.67
N HIS A 78 2.63 2.96 10.90
CA HIS A 78 1.28 3.28 11.35
C HIS A 78 0.44 1.99 11.45
N SER A 79 -0.54 1.98 12.34
CA SER A 79 -1.33 0.79 12.68
C SER A 79 -2.19 0.27 11.54
N ASP A 80 -2.52 1.11 10.58
CA ASP A 80 -3.25 0.78 9.37
C ASP A 80 -2.37 0.15 8.27
N HIS A 81 -1.04 0.14 8.46
CA HIS A 81 -0.07 -0.48 7.57
C HIS A 81 0.71 -1.62 8.23
N PHE A 82 0.89 -1.59 9.56
CA PHE A 82 1.64 -2.63 10.23
C PHE A 82 1.07 -2.99 11.61
N ALA A 83 0.41 -4.13 11.69
CA ALA A 83 -0.10 -4.78 12.90
C ALA A 83 0.70 -6.08 13.17
N PRO A 84 1.96 -5.99 13.63
CA PRO A 84 2.84 -7.15 13.76
C PRO A 84 2.35 -8.19 14.77
N GLU A 85 1.49 -7.85 15.73
CA GLU A 85 0.87 -8.78 16.67
C GLU A 85 0.08 -9.88 15.97
N GLU A 86 -0.52 -9.62 14.81
CA GLU A 86 -1.25 -10.61 14.02
C GLU A 86 -0.32 -11.70 13.45
N LEU A 87 0.97 -11.43 13.30
CA LEU A 87 1.97 -12.42 12.89
C LEU A 87 2.17 -13.52 13.94
N SER A 88 1.70 -13.31 15.18
CA SER A 88 1.69 -14.35 16.21
C SER A 88 0.92 -15.61 15.79
N CYS A 89 -0.03 -15.44 14.88
CA CYS A 89 -0.82 -16.55 14.33
C CYS A 89 -0.08 -17.37 13.25
N ARG A 90 1.16 -17.00 12.87
CA ARG A 90 1.94 -17.68 11.82
C ARG A 90 2.60 -18.98 12.30
N GLY A 91 2.34 -19.46 13.50
CA GLY A 91 2.98 -20.69 13.99
C GLY A 91 2.32 -21.28 15.22
N GLY A 92 3.01 -22.22 15.87
CA GLY A 92 2.51 -22.91 17.05
C GLY A 92 1.26 -23.75 16.78
N CYS A 93 0.23 -23.54 17.59
CA CYS A 93 -1.08 -24.19 17.43
C CYS A 93 -2.03 -23.45 16.47
N PHE A 94 -1.62 -22.29 15.94
CA PHE A 94 -2.47 -21.45 15.09
C PHE A 94 -2.30 -21.72 13.59
N ALA A 95 -1.12 -22.23 13.17
CA ALA A 95 -0.85 -22.51 11.77
C ALA A 95 -0.09 -23.84 11.60
N HIS A 96 -0.55 -24.64 10.65
CA HIS A 96 0.03 -25.94 10.30
C HIS A 96 0.26 -26.02 8.80
N ASN A 97 1.27 -26.78 8.38
CA ASN A 97 1.60 -27.03 6.97
C ASN A 97 1.79 -25.74 6.17
N ILE A 98 2.44 -24.75 6.78
CA ILE A 98 2.83 -23.50 6.10
C ILE A 98 3.77 -23.89 4.95
N LYS A 99 3.41 -23.47 3.73
CA LYS A 99 4.20 -23.77 2.52
C LYS A 99 5.51 -22.99 2.50
N GLU A 100 5.46 -21.70 2.88
CA GLU A 100 6.63 -20.84 3.02
C GLU A 100 6.99 -20.72 4.51
N PRO A 101 7.89 -21.53 5.04
CA PRO A 101 8.17 -21.57 6.48
C PRO A 101 8.82 -20.28 6.98
N THR A 102 9.48 -19.54 6.11
CA THR A 102 10.12 -18.26 6.42
C THR A 102 9.36 -17.13 5.76
N LEU A 103 9.02 -16.11 6.54
CA LEU A 103 8.52 -14.81 6.07
C LEU A 103 9.65 -13.79 6.21
N THR A 104 10.07 -13.18 5.12
CA THR A 104 11.04 -12.07 5.17
C THR A 104 10.29 -10.74 5.10
N ILE A 105 10.41 -9.96 6.17
CA ILE A 105 9.85 -8.61 6.28
C ILE A 105 10.94 -7.62 5.89
N ARG A 106 10.60 -6.70 4.99
CA ARG A 106 11.50 -5.64 4.52
C ARG A 106 10.87 -4.27 4.70
N GLY A 107 11.71 -3.31 5.05
CA GLY A 107 11.31 -1.92 5.24
C GLY A 107 12.44 -1.11 5.85
N SER A 108 12.11 0.05 6.40
CA SER A 108 13.08 0.89 7.12
C SER A 108 13.44 0.29 8.50
N SER A 109 14.47 0.84 9.12
CA SER A 109 14.87 0.44 10.50
C SER A 109 13.75 0.61 11.54
N ASP A 110 12.77 1.50 11.28
CA ASP A 110 11.61 1.67 12.14
C ASP A 110 10.74 0.41 12.21
N VAL A 111 10.62 -0.31 11.11
CA VAL A 111 9.79 -1.51 11.00
C VAL A 111 10.29 -2.60 11.95
N LYS A 112 11.60 -2.87 11.93
CA LYS A 112 12.22 -3.85 12.82
C LYS A 112 12.08 -3.44 14.28
N ARG A 113 12.37 -2.17 14.59
CA ARG A 113 12.26 -1.63 15.96
C ARG A 113 10.83 -1.72 16.49
N PHE A 114 9.83 -1.40 15.67
CA PHE A 114 8.42 -1.48 16.04
C PHE A 114 8.00 -2.94 16.28
N PHE A 115 8.36 -3.86 15.37
CA PHE A 115 8.13 -5.28 15.53
C PHE A 115 8.69 -5.80 16.86
N ASP A 116 9.97 -5.56 17.14
CA ASP A 116 10.63 -6.01 18.38
C ASP A 116 9.93 -5.48 19.62
N THR A 117 9.46 -4.23 19.59
CA THR A 117 8.72 -3.61 20.69
C THR A 117 7.39 -4.33 20.93
N VAL A 118 6.58 -4.53 19.88
CA VAL A 118 5.29 -5.20 19.98
C VAL A 118 5.46 -6.65 20.45
N PHE A 119 6.38 -7.40 19.84
CA PHE A 119 6.66 -8.79 20.21
C PHE A 119 7.14 -8.92 21.67
N SER A 120 7.91 -7.97 22.17
CA SER A 120 8.33 -7.96 23.59
C SER A 120 7.16 -7.75 24.54
N VAL A 121 6.23 -6.85 24.19
CA VAL A 121 5.03 -6.57 25.00
C VAL A 121 4.10 -7.78 25.06
N TYR A 122 3.88 -8.43 23.94
CA TYR A 122 3.03 -9.63 23.87
C TYR A 122 3.74 -10.90 24.32
N ASN A 123 5.02 -10.83 24.72
CA ASN A 123 5.86 -11.99 25.06
C ASN A 123 5.84 -13.07 23.97
N LEU A 124 5.81 -12.66 22.71
CA LEU A 124 5.80 -13.53 21.55
C LEU A 124 7.25 -13.96 21.26
N SER A 125 7.56 -15.19 21.58
CA SER A 125 8.90 -15.78 21.43
C SER A 125 8.83 -17.18 20.82
N GLY A 126 9.97 -17.75 20.46
CA GLY A 126 10.09 -19.12 20.01
C GLY A 126 9.80 -19.30 18.53
N LYS A 127 9.15 -20.40 18.15
CA LYS A 127 9.02 -20.84 16.74
C LYS A 127 8.40 -19.84 15.78
N VAL A 128 7.54 -18.94 16.23
CA VAL A 128 6.98 -17.89 15.38
C VAL A 128 8.06 -16.89 14.99
N ALA A 129 8.83 -16.41 15.97
CA ALA A 129 9.92 -15.47 15.72
C ALA A 129 11.04 -16.09 14.87
N GLU A 130 11.34 -17.39 15.04
CA GLU A 130 12.33 -18.13 14.25
C GLU A 130 11.98 -18.17 12.74
N GLY A 131 10.70 -18.13 12.40
CA GLY A 131 10.21 -18.12 11.02
C GLY A 131 10.08 -16.72 10.40
N ILE A 132 10.48 -15.66 11.11
CA ILE A 132 10.41 -14.29 10.61
C ILE A 132 11.81 -13.69 10.53
N LEU A 133 12.22 -13.29 9.33
CA LEU A 133 13.46 -12.59 9.07
C LEU A 133 13.19 -11.13 8.76
N PHE A 134 14.13 -10.27 9.11
CA PHE A 134 14.11 -8.87 8.75
C PHE A 134 15.30 -8.52 7.88
N ASP A 135 15.03 -7.74 6.85
CA ASP A 135 16.02 -7.24 5.92
C ASP A 135 15.75 -5.75 5.72
N GLU A 136 16.59 -4.93 6.37
CA GLU A 136 16.45 -3.47 6.32
C GLU A 136 17.16 -2.94 5.08
N PHE A 137 16.59 -1.93 4.43
CA PHE A 137 17.24 -1.22 3.37
C PHE A 137 16.98 0.28 3.44
N ALA A 138 17.93 1.05 2.92
CA ALA A 138 17.90 2.50 2.98
C ALA A 138 17.13 3.10 1.80
N ALA A 139 16.80 4.38 1.93
CA ALA A 139 16.24 5.13 0.83
C ALA A 139 17.16 5.10 -0.40
N TYR A 140 16.55 4.96 -1.58
CA TYR A 140 17.22 4.81 -2.89
C TYR A 140 18.05 3.53 -3.06
N GLU A 141 18.05 2.65 -2.07
CA GLU A 141 18.66 1.33 -2.20
C GLU A 141 17.72 0.38 -2.92
N SER A 142 18.30 -0.43 -3.82
CA SER A 142 17.60 -1.50 -4.52
C SER A 142 18.03 -2.86 -3.97
N CYS A 143 17.08 -3.71 -3.66
CA CYS A 143 17.35 -5.07 -3.19
C CYS A 143 16.53 -6.12 -3.93
N ARG A 144 16.99 -7.37 -3.89
CA ARG A 144 16.22 -8.51 -4.41
C ARG A 144 15.21 -8.99 -3.38
N VAL A 145 13.94 -9.11 -3.79
CA VAL A 145 12.83 -9.57 -2.96
C VAL A 145 12.10 -10.68 -3.71
N GLY A 146 12.44 -11.93 -3.42
CA GLY A 146 11.93 -13.05 -4.21
C GLY A 146 12.29 -12.90 -5.69
N ASN A 147 11.29 -12.84 -6.55
CA ASN A 147 11.45 -12.66 -7.99
C ASN A 147 11.53 -11.18 -8.42
N TYR A 148 11.42 -10.24 -7.47
CA TYR A 148 11.37 -8.81 -7.76
C TYR A 148 12.69 -8.11 -7.43
N THR A 149 12.93 -6.98 -8.09
CA THR A 149 13.84 -5.94 -7.62
C THR A 149 12.99 -4.81 -7.05
N VAL A 150 13.26 -4.43 -5.81
CA VAL A 150 12.52 -3.38 -5.09
C VAL A 150 13.48 -2.27 -4.74
N THR A 151 13.09 -1.03 -5.04
CA THR A 151 13.81 0.18 -4.63
C THR A 151 12.94 0.99 -3.68
N ALA A 152 13.49 1.37 -2.52
CA ALA A 152 12.82 2.22 -1.56
C ALA A 152 12.94 3.71 -1.97
N LEU A 153 11.84 4.42 -1.97
CA LEU A 153 11.76 5.86 -2.19
C LEU A 153 11.29 6.55 -0.90
N PRO A 154 11.91 7.65 -0.47
CA PRO A 154 11.39 8.40 0.68
C PRO A 154 9.96 8.89 0.43
N ALA A 155 9.05 8.62 1.36
CA ALA A 155 7.70 9.15 1.33
C ALA A 155 7.58 10.44 2.16
N ARG A 156 6.75 11.37 1.71
CA ARG A 156 6.38 12.58 2.48
C ARG A 156 5.16 12.25 3.32
N HIS A 157 5.37 11.70 4.52
CA HIS A 157 4.27 11.29 5.37
C HIS A 157 4.50 11.68 6.84
N ALA A 158 4.69 10.72 7.74
CA ALA A 158 4.77 10.97 9.17
C ALA A 158 6.13 11.54 9.60
N GLN A 159 6.12 12.66 10.31
CA GLN A 159 7.33 13.22 10.90
C GLN A 159 7.85 12.30 12.04
N GLY A 160 9.16 12.03 12.02
CA GLY A 160 9.80 11.18 13.01
C GLY A 160 9.76 9.69 12.71
N LEU A 161 9.13 9.29 11.62
CA LEU A 161 9.23 7.96 11.01
C LEU A 161 10.06 7.99 9.73
N ILE A 162 10.42 6.82 9.23
CA ILE A 162 11.12 6.63 7.95
C ILE A 162 10.16 5.89 6.99
N PRO A 163 9.15 6.58 6.43
CA PRO A 163 8.20 5.96 5.52
C PRO A 163 8.78 5.82 4.12
N TYR A 164 8.43 4.70 3.45
CA TYR A 164 8.85 4.40 2.10
C TYR A 164 7.68 4.20 1.15
N ASN A 165 7.88 4.69 -0.06
CA ASN A 165 7.23 4.24 -1.27
C ASN A 165 8.14 3.26 -2.01
N TYR A 166 7.66 2.57 -3.04
CA TYR A 166 8.44 1.53 -3.71
C TYR A 166 8.37 1.61 -5.22
N VAL A 167 9.52 1.36 -5.87
CA VAL A 167 9.58 0.91 -7.26
C VAL A 167 9.74 -0.60 -7.23
N ILE A 168 8.85 -1.34 -7.86
CA ILE A 168 8.84 -2.81 -7.85
C ILE A 168 8.84 -3.32 -9.29
N THR A 169 9.87 -4.09 -9.67
CA THR A 169 9.91 -4.70 -11.00
C THR A 169 10.16 -6.21 -10.91
N ASP A 170 9.48 -6.99 -11.76
CA ASP A 170 9.73 -8.43 -11.95
C ASP A 170 10.69 -8.71 -13.12
N GLY A 171 11.25 -7.64 -13.71
CA GLY A 171 12.15 -7.69 -14.86
C GLY A 171 11.44 -7.47 -16.20
N GLU A 172 10.12 -7.60 -16.27
CA GLU A 172 9.29 -7.30 -17.44
C GLU A 172 8.38 -6.11 -17.21
N LYS A 173 7.81 -6.00 -16.01
CA LYS A 173 6.83 -5.00 -15.60
C LYS A 173 7.30 -4.21 -14.38
N THR A 174 6.94 -2.94 -14.31
CA THR A 174 7.31 -2.03 -13.22
C THR A 174 6.08 -1.35 -12.63
N LEU A 175 5.94 -1.47 -11.33
CA LEU A 175 4.95 -0.79 -10.50
C LEU A 175 5.63 0.36 -9.72
N LEU A 176 5.07 1.56 -9.80
CA LEU A 176 5.31 2.63 -8.83
C LEU A 176 4.21 2.56 -7.75
N TYR A 177 4.59 2.25 -6.51
CA TYR A 177 3.70 2.17 -5.36
C TYR A 177 3.93 3.40 -4.48
N LEU A 178 3.05 4.41 -4.63
CA LEU A 178 3.18 5.75 -4.04
C LEU A 178 2.00 6.03 -3.10
N LEU A 179 1.84 5.17 -2.08
CA LEU A 179 0.80 5.31 -1.05
C LEU A 179 1.34 5.94 0.22
N ASP A 180 0.45 6.54 0.97
CA ASP A 180 0.75 7.28 2.20
C ASP A 180 1.88 8.27 2.01
N THR A 181 1.65 9.15 1.04
CA THR A 181 2.61 10.22 0.72
C THR A 181 1.90 11.46 0.21
N GLY A 182 2.39 12.62 0.60
CA GLY A 182 2.12 13.85 -0.13
C GLY A 182 2.78 13.82 -1.50
N TYR A 183 2.54 14.85 -2.31
CA TYR A 183 3.16 14.98 -3.63
C TYR A 183 4.68 14.75 -3.52
N PRO A 184 5.26 13.83 -4.31
CA PRO A 184 6.68 13.47 -4.18
C PRO A 184 7.60 14.69 -4.29
N THR A 185 8.72 14.65 -3.55
CA THR A 185 9.73 15.73 -3.63
C THR A 185 10.41 15.73 -4.99
N GLU A 186 10.99 16.88 -5.36
CA GLU A 186 11.76 16.98 -6.62
C GLU A 186 12.89 15.95 -6.68
N GLU A 187 13.51 15.61 -5.54
CA GLU A 187 14.55 14.59 -5.45
C GLU A 187 14.00 13.20 -5.83
N VAL A 188 12.82 12.82 -5.29
CA VAL A 188 12.15 11.55 -5.60
C VAL A 188 11.72 11.51 -7.06
N LEU A 189 11.14 12.62 -7.57
CA LEU A 189 10.73 12.74 -8.97
C LEU A 189 11.92 12.64 -9.93
N ALA A 190 13.04 13.28 -9.59
CA ALA A 190 14.27 13.19 -10.36
C ALA A 190 14.81 11.74 -10.37
N PHE A 191 14.84 11.09 -9.19
CA PHE A 191 15.26 9.69 -9.11
C PHE A 191 14.38 8.77 -9.97
N ILE A 192 13.05 8.91 -9.91
CA ILE A 192 12.12 8.13 -10.74
C ILE A 192 12.43 8.37 -12.23
N ARG A 193 12.53 9.61 -12.66
CA ARG A 193 12.82 9.97 -14.06
C ARG A 193 14.15 9.39 -14.57
N GLU A 194 15.16 9.31 -13.71
CA GLU A 194 16.50 8.85 -14.09
C GLU A 194 16.65 7.32 -14.03
N ASN A 195 15.88 6.63 -13.20
CA ASN A 195 16.09 5.21 -12.89
C ASN A 195 14.92 4.30 -13.31
N VAL A 196 13.76 4.84 -13.65
CA VAL A 196 12.59 4.07 -14.11
C VAL A 196 12.40 4.32 -15.60
N ALA A 197 12.74 3.32 -16.41
CA ALA A 197 12.63 3.43 -17.86
C ALA A 197 11.18 3.51 -18.34
N HIS A 198 10.28 2.75 -17.68
CA HIS A 198 8.84 2.76 -17.92
C HIS A 198 8.10 2.22 -16.70
N ALA A 199 7.00 2.86 -16.32
CA ALA A 199 6.06 2.39 -15.31
C ALA A 199 4.82 1.81 -15.99
N ASP A 200 4.57 0.52 -15.79
CA ASP A 200 3.37 -0.16 -16.32
C ASP A 200 2.14 0.13 -15.46
N ALA A 201 2.34 0.34 -14.15
CA ALA A 201 1.29 0.80 -13.25
C ALA A 201 1.82 1.81 -12.22
N VAL A 202 0.94 2.72 -11.79
CA VAL A 202 1.20 3.69 -10.72
C VAL A 202 0.00 3.68 -9.76
N ILE A 203 0.22 3.27 -8.52
CA ILE A 203 -0.78 3.37 -7.45
C ILE A 203 -0.44 4.61 -6.63
N MET A 204 -1.41 5.52 -6.47
CA MET A 204 -1.22 6.85 -5.92
C MET A 204 -2.11 7.08 -4.70
N ASP A 205 -1.55 7.71 -3.67
CA ASP A 205 -2.31 8.20 -2.52
C ASP A 205 -3.43 9.15 -2.95
N ALA A 206 -4.62 8.96 -2.42
CA ALA A 206 -5.80 9.78 -2.71
C ALA A 206 -6.59 10.14 -1.43
N THR A 207 -5.93 10.07 -0.29
CA THR A 207 -6.49 10.25 1.06
C THR A 207 -7.28 11.55 1.22
N MET A 208 -6.79 12.62 0.61
CA MET A 208 -7.36 13.96 0.80
C MET A 208 -8.50 14.31 -0.16
N GLY A 209 -8.91 13.36 -1.03
CA GLY A 209 -10.06 13.55 -1.90
C GLY A 209 -9.99 14.86 -2.70
N VAL A 210 -11.05 15.67 -2.62
CA VAL A 210 -11.16 16.98 -3.31
C VAL A 210 -10.50 18.13 -2.55
N ALA A 211 -9.58 17.87 -1.62
CA ALA A 211 -8.84 18.93 -0.94
C ALA A 211 -7.98 19.73 -1.93
N PRO A 212 -7.74 21.05 -1.67
CA PRO A 212 -6.83 21.84 -2.49
C PRO A 212 -5.42 21.25 -2.55
N VAL A 213 -4.75 21.42 -3.69
CA VAL A 213 -3.36 21.02 -3.89
C VAL A 213 -2.46 21.60 -2.80
N GLY A 214 -1.60 20.76 -2.21
CA GLY A 214 -0.68 21.17 -1.15
C GLY A 214 -1.32 21.45 0.19
N ALA A 215 -2.61 21.15 0.38
CA ALA A 215 -3.31 21.35 1.64
C ALA A 215 -2.71 20.53 2.80
N TYR A 216 -2.14 19.37 2.48
CA TYR A 216 -1.58 18.45 3.46
C TYR A 216 -0.19 17.98 3.06
N TYR A 217 0.69 17.89 4.05
CA TYR A 217 2.07 17.47 3.83
C TYR A 217 2.19 15.99 3.47
N GLY A 218 1.44 15.14 4.16
CA GLY A 218 1.63 13.68 4.20
C GLY A 218 0.73 12.90 3.25
N HIS A 219 -0.16 13.55 2.51
CA HIS A 219 -1.11 12.89 1.62
C HIS A 219 -1.44 13.72 0.39
N MET A 220 -1.77 13.02 -0.70
CA MET A 220 -2.28 13.62 -1.93
C MET A 220 -3.82 13.63 -1.96
N GLY A 221 -4.36 14.54 -2.77
CA GLY A 221 -5.75 14.56 -3.19
C GLY A 221 -5.92 14.21 -4.66
N PHE A 222 -7.17 14.22 -5.14
CA PHE A 222 -7.49 13.83 -6.53
C PHE A 222 -6.83 14.74 -7.58
N GLU A 223 -6.72 16.04 -7.30
CA GLU A 223 -6.06 16.96 -8.24
C GLU A 223 -4.55 16.72 -8.31
N GLU A 224 -3.92 16.39 -7.17
CA GLU A 224 -2.50 16.03 -7.15
C GLU A 224 -2.23 14.73 -7.89
N ASN A 225 -3.16 13.76 -7.88
CA ASN A 225 -3.06 12.54 -8.70
C ASN A 225 -3.04 12.87 -10.20
N LYS A 226 -3.89 13.80 -10.66
CA LYS A 226 -3.89 14.26 -12.07
C LYS A 226 -2.58 14.94 -12.43
N ILE A 227 -2.08 15.82 -11.56
CA ILE A 227 -0.80 16.52 -11.74
C ILE A 227 0.36 15.51 -11.80
N LEU A 228 0.40 14.54 -10.90
CA LEU A 228 1.45 13.51 -10.88
C LEU A 228 1.41 12.63 -12.14
N LYS A 229 0.22 12.22 -12.57
CA LYS A 229 0.04 11.51 -13.84
C LYS A 229 0.61 12.30 -15.01
N GLU A 230 0.24 13.56 -15.15
CA GLU A 230 0.74 14.42 -16.22
C GLU A 230 2.26 14.56 -16.17
N TYR A 231 2.84 14.75 -14.98
CA TYR A 231 4.28 14.79 -14.80
C TYR A 231 4.97 13.50 -15.27
N LEU A 232 4.46 12.32 -14.87
CA LEU A 232 5.07 11.04 -15.24
C LEU A 232 4.99 10.80 -16.76
N ILE A 233 3.90 11.20 -17.40
CA ILE A 233 3.76 11.11 -18.86
C ILE A 233 4.73 12.10 -19.56
N THR A 234 4.76 13.36 -19.15
CA THR A 234 5.60 14.36 -19.80
C THR A 234 7.09 14.14 -19.58
N SER A 235 7.47 13.50 -18.48
CA SER A 235 8.85 13.09 -18.19
C SER A 235 9.28 11.80 -18.89
N GLY A 236 8.36 11.11 -19.60
CA GLY A 236 8.63 9.88 -20.33
C GLY A 236 8.70 8.61 -19.45
N VAL A 237 8.38 8.71 -18.16
CA VAL A 237 8.31 7.55 -17.23
C VAL A 237 7.05 6.72 -17.47
N ALA A 238 5.98 7.35 -17.93
CA ALA A 238 4.69 6.71 -18.22
C ALA A 238 4.18 7.11 -19.61
N ASP A 239 3.22 6.36 -20.13
CA ASP A 239 2.55 6.66 -21.37
C ASP A 239 1.07 6.24 -21.36
N ALA A 240 0.44 6.17 -22.54
CA ALA A 240 -0.97 5.79 -22.68
C ALA A 240 -1.27 4.34 -22.27
N SER A 241 -0.26 3.46 -22.16
CA SER A 241 -0.40 2.08 -21.70
C SER A 241 -0.30 1.92 -20.19
N THR A 242 0.18 2.94 -19.49
CA THR A 242 0.35 2.93 -18.03
C THR A 242 -1.00 2.97 -17.32
N VAL A 243 -1.20 2.04 -16.38
CA VAL A 243 -2.40 1.99 -15.54
C VAL A 243 -2.19 2.89 -14.31
N PHE A 244 -3.00 3.92 -14.16
CA PHE A 244 -3.00 4.81 -13.00
C PHE A 244 -4.16 4.49 -12.07
N VAL A 245 -3.90 4.39 -10.77
CA VAL A 245 -4.91 4.06 -9.75
C VAL A 245 -4.81 5.03 -8.59
N ALA A 246 -5.93 5.65 -8.22
CA ALA A 246 -6.11 6.43 -7.00
C ALA A 246 -6.58 5.48 -5.89
N ASP A 247 -5.83 5.40 -4.80
CA ASP A 247 -6.03 4.45 -3.70
C ASP A 247 -5.90 5.14 -2.33
N HIS A 248 -6.05 4.41 -1.24
CA HIS A 248 -5.96 4.91 0.13
C HIS A 248 -7.02 5.97 0.45
N ILE A 249 -8.28 5.67 0.12
CA ILE A 249 -9.38 6.61 0.19
C ILE A 249 -9.97 6.65 1.60
N THR A 250 -10.23 7.87 2.11
CA THR A 250 -10.82 8.13 3.42
C THR A 250 -12.14 8.89 3.30
N HIS A 251 -12.80 9.15 4.43
CA HIS A 251 -14.00 9.99 4.45
C HIS A 251 -13.72 11.51 4.31
N ASN A 252 -12.44 11.89 4.27
CA ASN A 252 -12.05 13.30 4.19
C ASN A 252 -12.29 13.85 2.78
N LYS A 253 -13.46 14.49 2.59
CA LYS A 253 -13.89 15.07 1.31
C LYS A 253 -14.01 14.06 0.15
N ALA A 254 -14.05 12.77 0.45
CA ALA A 254 -14.43 11.72 -0.49
C ALA A 254 -15.91 11.38 -0.31
N GLU A 255 -16.53 10.88 -1.37
CA GLU A 255 -17.91 10.44 -1.41
C GLU A 255 -18.00 8.93 -1.68
N THR A 256 -19.13 8.43 -2.13
CA THR A 256 -19.29 7.04 -2.56
C THR A 256 -18.36 6.73 -3.74
N HIS A 257 -18.07 5.45 -3.94
CA HIS A 257 -17.17 5.02 -5.02
C HIS A 257 -17.57 5.58 -6.39
N ASP A 258 -18.86 5.50 -6.73
CA ASP A 258 -19.38 5.98 -8.02
C ASP A 258 -19.15 7.50 -8.19
N LYS A 259 -19.29 8.27 -7.10
CA LYS A 259 -19.01 9.71 -7.13
C LYS A 259 -17.53 10.03 -7.33
N ILE A 260 -16.67 9.21 -6.78
CA ILE A 260 -15.22 9.37 -6.99
C ILE A 260 -14.86 8.98 -8.43
N GLU A 261 -15.47 7.93 -8.99
CA GLU A 261 -15.31 7.57 -10.41
C GLU A 261 -15.76 8.71 -11.33
N GLU A 262 -16.88 9.40 -11.03
CA GLU A 262 -17.33 10.58 -11.78
C GLU A 262 -16.28 11.72 -11.78
N ILE A 263 -15.52 11.93 -10.68
CA ILE A 263 -14.46 12.95 -10.59
C ILE A 263 -13.27 12.62 -11.48
N PHE A 264 -12.99 11.33 -11.65
CA PHE A 264 -11.90 10.84 -12.49
C PHE A 264 -12.33 10.52 -13.93
N ASP A 265 -13.60 10.69 -14.28
CA ASP A 265 -14.08 10.43 -15.65
C ASP A 265 -13.27 11.22 -16.70
N GLY A 266 -12.90 10.55 -17.77
CA GLY A 266 -12.06 11.10 -18.84
C GLY A 266 -10.59 11.34 -18.48
N THR A 267 -10.16 11.13 -17.23
CA THR A 267 -8.75 11.31 -16.80
C THR A 267 -7.88 10.08 -17.08
N GLY A 268 -8.48 8.90 -17.22
CA GLY A 268 -7.77 7.61 -17.31
C GLY A 268 -7.10 7.21 -16.01
N ILE A 269 -7.59 7.69 -14.85
CA ILE A 269 -7.20 7.24 -13.51
C ILE A 269 -8.33 6.36 -12.98
N LEU A 270 -8.04 5.13 -12.59
CA LEU A 270 -8.96 4.21 -11.96
C LEU A 270 -9.08 4.51 -10.47
N VAL A 271 -10.24 4.20 -9.89
CA VAL A 271 -10.47 4.30 -8.45
C VAL A 271 -10.35 2.91 -7.83
N ALA A 272 -9.44 2.73 -6.90
CA ALA A 272 -9.27 1.46 -6.18
C ALA A 272 -10.52 1.09 -5.38
N TYR A 273 -10.71 -0.20 -5.17
CA TYR A 273 -11.69 -0.78 -4.26
C TYR A 273 -11.18 -2.14 -3.76
N ASP A 274 -11.69 -2.58 -2.62
CA ASP A 274 -11.28 -3.86 -2.02
C ASP A 274 -11.56 -5.04 -2.96
N GLY A 275 -10.53 -5.82 -3.23
CA GLY A 275 -10.59 -6.95 -4.16
C GLY A 275 -10.35 -6.60 -5.63
N MET A 276 -9.98 -5.35 -5.97
CA MET A 276 -9.63 -4.97 -7.34
C MET A 276 -8.39 -5.73 -7.82
N VAL A 277 -8.46 -6.26 -9.04
CA VAL A 277 -7.37 -6.99 -9.69
C VAL A 277 -6.96 -6.27 -10.95
N LEU A 278 -5.67 -6.02 -11.08
CA LEU A 278 -5.02 -5.46 -12.27
C LEU A 278 -4.07 -6.49 -12.87
N GLU A 279 -4.07 -6.64 -14.16
CA GLU A 279 -3.07 -7.40 -14.92
C GLU A 279 -2.37 -6.43 -15.87
N ILE A 280 -1.08 -6.22 -15.67
CA ILE A 280 -0.26 -5.27 -16.42
C ILE A 280 0.84 -5.97 -17.21
#